data_30ad855d25981ee5fb84d0903dfbcf5a
#
_entry.id   30ad855d25981ee5fb84d0903dfbcf5a
#
_cell.length_a   1.000
_cell.length_b   1.000
_cell.length_c   1.000
_cell.angle_alpha   90.00
_cell.angle_beta   90.00
_cell.angle_gamma   90.00
#
_symmetry.space_group_name_H-M   'P 1'
#
loop_
_entity.id
_entity.type
_entity.pdbx_description
1 polymer ?
#
loop_
_entity_poly.entity_id
_entity_poly.type
_entity_poly.pdbx_seq_one_letter_code
_entity_poly.pdbx_strand_id
1 'polypeptide(L)'
;EQWQPFRIRSEFPYTRLAGTGMIDPLRFEPLRRSISHLIDEYGSHYPQGEEYLTRLDELVRIYEEAQRAGDRATLEMVADRLEALQREAMLANPLLDFEKILFIKRNAEQLGLPDNSYGNEYLAPTGYNNSLQALSYKTNEAPYTVFTPENDVFIGELDLHYDGAKMLLSVPDLSGKWGVGELDLESGTLR
;
A
#
# COMPACT_ATOMS: atom_id res chain seq x y z
N GLU A 1 21.50 0.76 -7.46
CA GLU A 1 20.57 1.40 -6.49
C GLU A 1 20.05 0.30 -5.60
N GLN A 2 20.36 0.37 -4.29
CA GLN A 2 19.84 -0.59 -3.33
C GLN A 2 18.37 -0.24 -3.09
N TRP A 3 17.47 -1.18 -3.43
CA TRP A 3 16.07 -1.10 -3.08
C TRP A 3 15.95 -0.97 -1.56
N GLN A 4 15.40 0.15 -1.10
CA GLN A 4 15.00 0.31 0.29
C GLN A 4 13.60 -0.28 0.40
N PRO A 5 13.33 -1.17 1.38
CA PRO A 5 11.98 -1.65 1.60
C PRO A 5 11.03 -0.46 1.69
N PHE A 6 9.93 -0.54 0.96
CA PHE A 6 8.94 0.53 0.87
C PHE A 6 8.40 0.78 2.28
N ARG A 7 9.08 1.65 3.02
CA ARG A 7 8.45 2.31 4.14
C ARG A 7 7.45 3.23 3.48
N ILE A 8 6.15 2.95 3.65
CA ILE A 8 5.14 3.99 3.52
C ILE A 8 5.51 5.00 4.60
N ARG A 9 6.46 5.87 4.31
CA ARG A 9 6.49 7.16 4.94
C ARG A 9 5.25 7.83 4.38
N SER A 10 4.13 7.67 5.10
CA SER A 10 3.06 8.59 4.91
C SER A 10 3.65 9.96 5.24
N GLU A 11 4.00 10.72 4.22
CA GLU A 11 4.30 12.15 4.34
C GLU A 11 3.04 12.92 4.74
N PHE A 12 2.01 12.21 5.13
CA PHE A 12 0.85 12.79 5.79
C PHE A 12 1.29 13.32 7.15
N PRO A 13 1.03 14.60 7.45
CA PRO A 13 1.55 15.32 8.62
C PRO A 13 1.07 14.76 9.97
N TYR A 14 0.48 13.58 10.00
CA TYR A 14 -0.08 12.94 11.18
C TYR A 14 0.85 11.91 11.84
N THR A 15 2.02 11.59 11.25
CA THR A 15 2.76 10.40 11.69
C THR A 15 4.00 10.65 12.53
N ARG A 16 4.65 11.77 12.42
CA ARG A 16 5.70 12.25 13.33
C ARG A 16 5.78 13.77 13.18
N LEU A 17 5.49 14.49 14.22
CA LEU A 17 6.02 15.84 14.33
C LEU A 17 7.54 15.71 14.31
N ALA A 18 8.15 16.12 13.20
CA ALA A 18 9.58 16.06 13.01
C ALA A 18 10.26 16.74 14.22
N GLY A 19 11.03 15.96 14.98
CA GLY A 19 11.87 16.47 16.06
C GLY A 19 11.40 16.25 17.50
N THR A 20 10.18 15.78 17.78
CA THR A 20 9.72 15.60 19.17
C THR A 20 9.63 14.15 19.64
N GLY A 21 9.70 13.16 18.77
CA GLY A 21 9.52 11.74 19.16
C GLY A 21 8.16 11.44 19.79
N MET A 22 7.22 12.39 19.74
CA MET A 22 5.89 12.21 20.31
C MET A 22 5.02 11.43 19.34
N ILE A 23 4.57 10.26 19.78
CA ILE A 23 3.46 9.54 19.16
C ILE A 23 2.22 10.37 19.45
N ASP A 24 1.47 10.72 18.42
CA ASP A 24 0.15 11.30 18.61
C ASP A 24 -0.73 10.26 19.34
N PRO A 25 -1.20 10.53 20.58
CA PRO A 25 -2.08 9.62 21.31
C PRO A 25 -3.36 9.28 20.54
N LEU A 26 -3.75 10.09 19.56
CA LEU A 26 -4.86 9.81 18.66
C LEU A 26 -4.67 8.53 17.83
N ARG A 27 -3.45 8.02 17.68
CA ARG A 27 -3.21 6.77 16.93
C ARG A 27 -3.65 5.51 17.69
N PHE A 28 -3.68 5.52 18.99
CA PHE A 28 -4.15 4.37 19.79
C PHE A 28 -5.65 4.15 19.60
N GLU A 29 -6.43 5.21 19.70
CA GLU A 29 -7.88 5.12 19.61
C GLU A 29 -8.42 4.74 18.22
N PRO A 30 -7.92 5.27 17.10
CA PRO A 30 -8.28 4.79 15.78
C PRO A 30 -7.97 3.30 15.57
N LEU A 31 -6.81 2.82 16.04
CA LEU A 31 -6.46 1.41 15.93
C LEU A 31 -7.39 0.54 16.78
N ARG A 32 -7.71 0.95 18.01
CA ARG A 32 -8.67 0.27 18.86
C ARG A 32 -10.02 0.10 18.18
N ARG A 33 -10.57 1.17 17.60
CA ARG A 33 -11.86 1.14 16.90
C ARG A 33 -11.81 0.21 15.69
N SER A 34 -10.71 0.22 14.94
CA SER A 34 -10.55 -0.67 13.79
C SER A 34 -10.51 -2.14 14.21
N ILE A 35 -9.75 -2.49 15.26
CA ILE A 35 -9.69 -3.86 15.77
C ILE A 35 -11.05 -4.29 16.32
N SER A 36 -11.72 -3.44 17.14
CA SER A 36 -13.05 -3.74 17.68
C SER A 36 -14.08 -3.97 16.58
N HIS A 37 -14.05 -3.13 15.52
CA HIS A 37 -14.92 -3.32 14.37
C HIS A 37 -14.66 -4.65 13.65
N LEU A 38 -13.38 -5.04 13.47
CA LEU A 38 -13.06 -6.35 12.87
C LEU A 38 -13.51 -7.53 13.76
N ILE A 39 -13.43 -7.40 15.07
CA ILE A 39 -13.98 -8.40 16.01
C ILE A 39 -15.50 -8.52 15.84
N ASP A 40 -16.20 -7.39 15.84
CA ASP A 40 -17.66 -7.35 15.75
C ASP A 40 -18.16 -7.89 14.40
N GLU A 41 -17.47 -7.56 13.30
CA GLU A 41 -17.87 -7.93 11.93
C GLU A 41 -17.53 -9.38 11.60
N TYR A 42 -16.34 -9.86 12.01
CA TYR A 42 -15.81 -11.15 11.55
C TYR A 42 -15.80 -12.24 12.63
N GLY A 43 -15.94 -11.88 13.90
CA GLY A 43 -16.02 -12.82 15.00
C GLY A 43 -14.90 -13.88 14.99
N SER A 44 -15.28 -15.14 14.85
CA SER A 44 -14.32 -16.28 14.82
C SER A 44 -13.36 -16.29 13.64
N HIS A 45 -13.63 -15.49 12.58
CA HIS A 45 -12.72 -15.35 11.44
C HIS A 45 -11.59 -14.33 11.67
N TYR A 46 -11.66 -13.60 12.79
CA TYR A 46 -10.59 -12.70 13.25
C TYR A 46 -10.15 -13.09 14.68
N PRO A 47 -9.57 -14.29 14.85
CA PRO A 47 -9.40 -14.93 16.16
C PRO A 47 -8.40 -14.21 17.08
N GLN A 48 -7.45 -13.44 16.54
CA GLN A 48 -6.47 -12.70 17.33
C GLN A 48 -6.95 -11.31 17.80
N GLY A 49 -8.16 -10.90 17.46
CA GLY A 49 -8.66 -9.55 17.72
C GLY A 49 -8.54 -9.12 19.17
N GLU A 50 -8.97 -9.97 20.13
CA GLU A 50 -8.88 -9.69 21.56
C GLU A 50 -7.41 -9.62 22.06
N GLU A 51 -6.52 -10.43 21.49
CA GLU A 51 -5.10 -10.34 21.78
C GLU A 51 -4.52 -9.00 21.34
N TYR A 52 -4.89 -8.53 20.14
CA TYR A 52 -4.45 -7.23 19.63
C TYR A 52 -4.93 -6.07 20.52
N LEU A 53 -6.16 -6.13 21.04
CA LEU A 53 -6.66 -5.14 22.00
C LEU A 53 -5.85 -5.16 23.30
N THR A 54 -5.55 -6.35 23.82
CA THR A 54 -4.73 -6.50 25.03
C THR A 54 -3.33 -5.91 24.84
N ARG A 55 -2.68 -6.21 23.73
CA ARG A 55 -1.36 -5.66 23.37
C ARG A 55 -1.40 -4.14 23.21
N LEU A 56 -2.48 -3.62 22.64
CA LEU A 56 -2.69 -2.18 22.49
C LEU A 56 -2.83 -1.50 23.85
N ASP A 57 -3.59 -2.07 24.79
CA ASP A 57 -3.75 -1.54 26.14
C ASP A 57 -2.42 -1.50 26.90
N GLU A 58 -1.59 -2.53 26.74
CA GLU A 58 -0.25 -2.54 27.31
C GLU A 58 0.63 -1.41 26.75
N LEU A 59 0.58 -1.19 25.44
CA LEU A 59 1.32 -0.09 24.79
C LEU A 59 0.85 1.28 25.30
N VAL A 60 -0.46 1.47 25.48
CA VAL A 60 -1.01 2.71 26.07
C VAL A 60 -0.44 2.94 27.46
N ARG A 61 -0.44 1.92 28.32
CA ARG A 61 0.09 2.00 29.67
C ARG A 61 1.58 2.37 29.68
N ILE A 62 2.40 1.70 28.86
CA ILE A 62 3.84 1.99 28.75
C ILE A 62 4.06 3.42 28.23
N TYR A 63 3.27 3.86 27.24
CA TYR A 63 3.32 5.22 26.70
C TYR A 63 3.05 6.27 27.77
N GLU A 64 1.99 6.11 28.58
CA GLU A 64 1.64 7.06 29.62
C GLU A 64 2.70 7.13 30.75
N GLU A 65 3.31 6.00 31.09
CA GLU A 65 4.41 5.95 32.06
C GLU A 65 5.67 6.66 31.54
N ALA A 66 6.05 6.36 30.29
CA ALA A 66 7.20 6.99 29.63
C ALA A 66 7.00 8.50 29.42
N GLN A 67 5.77 8.91 29.06
CA GLN A 67 5.45 10.32 28.89
C GLN A 67 5.59 11.10 30.22
N ARG A 68 5.08 10.53 31.33
CA ARG A 68 5.24 11.13 32.66
C ARG A 68 6.70 11.19 33.14
N ALA A 69 7.50 10.19 32.75
CA ALA A 69 8.93 10.13 33.08
C ALA A 69 9.82 10.95 32.14
N GLY A 70 9.30 11.41 31.01
CA GLY A 70 10.10 12.07 29.96
C GLY A 70 11.07 11.12 29.26
N ASP A 71 10.79 9.79 29.31
CA ASP A 71 11.64 8.74 28.73
C ASP A 71 11.43 8.64 27.21
N ARG A 72 12.25 9.37 26.49
CA ARG A 72 12.22 9.44 25.03
C ARG A 72 12.52 8.10 24.36
N ALA A 73 13.43 7.32 24.90
CA ALA A 73 13.81 6.04 24.32
C ALA A 73 12.64 5.03 24.37
N THR A 74 11.94 5.00 25.52
CA THR A 74 10.72 4.18 25.64
C THR A 74 9.60 4.68 24.75
N LEU A 75 9.43 5.99 24.56
CA LEU A 75 8.44 6.54 23.63
C LEU A 75 8.72 6.13 22.17
N GLU A 76 9.98 6.15 21.74
CA GLU A 76 10.38 5.70 20.41
C GLU A 76 10.11 4.19 20.23
N MET A 77 10.45 3.37 21.23
CA MET A 77 10.14 1.92 21.23
C MET A 77 8.64 1.64 21.16
N VAL A 78 7.80 2.41 21.87
CA VAL A 78 6.34 2.27 21.80
C VAL A 78 5.83 2.63 20.41
N ALA A 79 6.41 3.66 19.75
CA ALA A 79 6.05 4.02 18.38
C ALA A 79 6.26 2.87 17.41
N ASP A 80 7.44 2.26 17.46
CA ASP A 80 7.80 1.15 16.58
C ASP A 80 6.89 -0.08 16.84
N ARG A 81 6.60 -0.38 18.09
CA ARG A 81 5.70 -1.49 18.46
C ARG A 81 4.25 -1.22 18.06
N LEU A 82 3.78 0.01 18.18
CA LEU A 82 2.44 0.39 17.75
C LEU A 82 2.28 0.26 16.23
N GLU A 83 3.28 0.68 15.46
CA GLU A 83 3.29 0.52 14.01
C GLU A 83 3.27 -0.96 13.61
N ALA A 84 4.08 -1.79 14.28
CA ALA A 84 4.09 -3.24 14.06
C ALA A 84 2.73 -3.88 14.40
N LEU A 85 2.14 -3.52 15.55
CA LEU A 85 0.83 -4.02 15.96
C LEU A 85 -0.27 -3.59 14.98
N GLN A 86 -0.26 -2.33 14.54
CA GLN A 86 -1.20 -1.83 13.55
C GLN A 86 -1.10 -2.62 12.25
N ARG A 87 0.11 -2.85 11.76
CA ARG A 87 0.33 -3.64 10.55
C ARG A 87 -0.20 -5.07 10.72
N GLU A 88 0.16 -5.74 11.79
CA GLU A 88 -0.24 -7.12 12.08
C GLU A 88 -1.78 -7.24 12.17
N ALA A 89 -2.41 -6.39 12.99
CA ALA A 89 -3.85 -6.42 13.19
C ALA A 89 -4.64 -6.11 11.90
N MET A 90 -4.17 -5.15 11.08
CA MET A 90 -4.87 -4.81 9.85
C MET A 90 -4.65 -5.85 8.75
N LEU A 91 -3.47 -6.49 8.68
CA LEU A 91 -3.21 -7.56 7.71
C LEU A 91 -3.89 -8.89 8.06
N ALA A 92 -4.31 -9.05 9.32
CA ALA A 92 -5.13 -10.19 9.76
C ALA A 92 -6.61 -10.06 9.34
N ASN A 93 -7.01 -8.97 8.70
CA ASN A 93 -8.39 -8.80 8.20
C ASN A 93 -8.77 -9.93 7.23
N PRO A 94 -9.86 -10.67 7.49
CA PRO A 94 -10.28 -11.80 6.66
C PRO A 94 -10.55 -11.46 5.19
N LEU A 95 -10.84 -10.20 4.86
CA LEU A 95 -11.00 -9.75 3.48
C LEU A 95 -9.67 -9.68 2.71
N LEU A 96 -8.54 -9.72 3.42
CA LEU A 96 -7.20 -9.72 2.83
C LEU A 96 -6.69 -11.16 2.67
N ASP A 97 -7.48 -12.03 2.04
CA ASP A 97 -7.09 -13.42 1.78
C ASP A 97 -6.31 -13.62 0.47
N PHE A 98 -6.13 -12.56 -0.31
CA PHE A 98 -5.29 -12.57 -1.49
C PHE A 98 -3.79 -12.49 -1.12
N GLU A 99 -2.93 -12.97 -2.01
CA GLU A 99 -1.48 -13.05 -1.74
C GLU A 99 -0.71 -11.85 -2.27
N LYS A 100 -1.17 -11.25 -3.36
CA LYS A 100 -0.42 -10.25 -4.13
C LYS A 100 -1.29 -9.08 -4.54
N ILE A 101 -0.64 -7.92 -4.64
CA ILE A 101 -1.21 -6.70 -5.20
C ILE A 101 -0.49 -6.44 -6.52
N LEU A 102 -1.27 -6.19 -7.59
CA LEU A 102 -0.75 -5.69 -8.85
C LEU A 102 -0.82 -4.17 -8.86
N PHE A 103 0.22 -3.52 -9.37
CA PHE A 103 0.27 -2.07 -9.48
C PHE A 103 1.15 -1.63 -10.63
N ILE A 104 0.88 -0.44 -11.16
CA ILE A 104 1.72 0.18 -12.18
C ILE A 104 2.80 1.02 -11.47
N LYS A 105 4.06 0.71 -11.76
CA LYS A 105 5.19 1.59 -11.44
C LYS A 105 5.39 2.57 -12.60
N ARG A 106 5.52 3.86 -12.31
CA ARG A 106 5.76 4.92 -13.28
C ARG A 106 6.89 5.85 -12.84
N ASN A 107 7.42 6.61 -13.79
CA ASN A 107 8.29 7.74 -13.49
C ASN A 107 7.52 8.79 -12.69
N ALA A 108 8.08 9.27 -11.58
CA ALA A 108 7.47 10.28 -10.73
C ALA A 108 7.28 11.64 -11.43
N GLU A 109 8.10 11.93 -12.45
CA GLU A 109 8.02 13.16 -13.24
C GLU A 109 6.96 13.08 -14.37
N GLN A 110 6.49 11.86 -14.69
CA GLN A 110 5.52 11.60 -15.75
C GLN A 110 4.49 10.55 -15.30
N LEU A 111 3.49 10.98 -14.59
CA LEU A 111 2.48 10.08 -13.99
C LEU A 111 1.39 9.65 -15.00
N GLY A 112 1.34 10.27 -16.18
CA GLY A 112 0.28 10.02 -17.16
C GLY A 112 -1.06 10.59 -16.72
N LEU A 113 -1.04 11.71 -15.99
CA LEU A 113 -2.21 12.47 -15.66
C LEU A 113 -2.35 13.64 -16.63
N PRO A 114 -3.58 14.00 -17.04
CA PRO A 114 -3.81 15.20 -17.85
C PRO A 114 -3.32 16.45 -17.09
N ASP A 115 -2.69 17.37 -17.80
CA ASP A 115 -2.15 18.61 -17.21
C ASP A 115 -3.25 19.59 -16.79
N ASN A 116 -4.47 19.44 -17.31
CA ASN A 116 -5.61 20.21 -16.88
C ASN A 116 -6.87 19.36 -16.69
N SER A 117 -7.79 19.87 -15.89
CA SER A 117 -9.04 19.20 -15.55
C SER A 117 -10.15 19.32 -16.62
N TYR A 118 -9.89 19.92 -17.76
CA TYR A 118 -10.87 20.16 -18.83
C TYR A 118 -11.01 19.02 -19.84
N GLY A 119 -10.30 17.91 -19.61
CA GLY A 119 -10.70 16.61 -20.13
C GLY A 119 -10.38 16.28 -21.58
N ASN A 120 -9.70 17.15 -22.32
CA ASN A 120 -9.37 16.92 -23.74
C ASN A 120 -7.86 16.85 -23.98
N GLU A 121 -7.09 16.50 -22.96
CA GLU A 121 -5.65 16.50 -23.12
C GLU A 121 -5.13 15.17 -23.60
N TYR A 122 -4.23 15.31 -24.53
CA TYR A 122 -3.48 14.24 -25.12
C TYR A 122 -2.45 13.72 -24.14
N LEU A 123 -2.55 12.44 -23.80
CA LEU A 123 -1.47 11.73 -23.14
C LEU A 123 -0.47 11.26 -24.18
N ALA A 124 0.81 11.56 -23.97
CA ALA A 124 1.86 11.02 -24.81
C ALA A 124 1.77 9.48 -24.80
N PRO A 125 1.95 8.79 -25.94
CA PRO A 125 1.87 7.34 -25.96
C PRO A 125 3.04 6.64 -25.28
N THR A 126 4.17 7.33 -25.07
CA THR A 126 5.42 6.79 -24.52
C THR A 126 6.10 7.76 -23.56
N GLY A 127 7.17 7.33 -22.87
CA GLY A 127 7.99 8.20 -22.02
C GLY A 127 7.72 8.05 -20.52
N TYR A 128 7.01 7.01 -20.11
CA TYR A 128 6.56 6.84 -18.73
C TYR A 128 7.47 5.96 -17.88
N ASN A 129 8.39 5.21 -18.49
CA ASN A 129 9.21 4.21 -17.81
C ASN A 129 8.35 3.31 -16.90
N ASN A 130 7.23 2.87 -17.45
CA ASN A 130 6.25 2.13 -16.68
C ASN A 130 6.41 0.61 -16.77
N SER A 131 5.97 -0.06 -15.73
CA SER A 131 5.88 -1.52 -15.69
C SER A 131 4.74 -1.95 -14.77
N LEU A 132 4.12 -3.08 -15.09
CA LEU A 132 3.22 -3.77 -14.16
C LEU A 132 4.07 -4.58 -13.20
N GLN A 133 3.87 -4.36 -11.91
CA GLN A 133 4.58 -5.06 -10.85
C GLN A 133 3.62 -5.77 -9.92
N ALA A 134 4.11 -6.82 -9.28
CA ALA A 134 3.42 -7.52 -8.21
C ALA A 134 4.20 -7.39 -6.90
N LEU A 135 3.47 -7.22 -5.81
CA LEU A 135 4.00 -7.16 -4.45
C LEU A 135 3.22 -8.12 -3.56
N SER A 136 3.91 -8.99 -2.83
CA SER A 136 3.30 -9.68 -1.70
C SER A 136 3.29 -8.73 -0.49
N TYR A 137 2.09 -8.31 -0.09
CA TYR A 137 1.95 -7.39 1.06
C TYR A 137 2.12 -8.12 2.40
N LYS A 138 2.09 -9.45 2.42
CA LYS A 138 2.29 -10.30 3.61
C LYS A 138 3.76 -10.57 3.89
N THR A 139 4.63 -10.46 2.89
CA THR A 139 6.07 -10.67 3.03
C THR A 139 6.84 -9.36 2.92
N ASN A 140 8.12 -9.38 3.28
CA ASN A 140 9.02 -8.25 3.08
C ASN A 140 9.81 -8.36 1.77
N GLU A 141 9.33 -9.17 0.83
CA GLU A 141 9.96 -9.33 -0.47
C GLU A 141 9.79 -8.08 -1.33
N ALA A 142 10.80 -7.82 -2.16
CA ALA A 142 10.74 -6.73 -3.11
C ALA A 142 9.67 -6.99 -4.18
N PRO A 143 9.00 -5.95 -4.69
CA PRO A 143 8.15 -6.09 -5.86
C PRO A 143 8.92 -6.68 -7.04
N TYR A 144 8.28 -7.52 -7.83
CA TYR A 144 8.85 -8.04 -9.07
C TYR A 144 8.02 -7.59 -10.28
N THR A 145 8.68 -7.48 -11.42
CA THR A 145 8.05 -7.07 -12.68
C THR A 145 7.29 -8.25 -13.30
N VAL A 146 6.00 -8.04 -13.55
CA VAL A 146 5.13 -8.98 -14.26
C VAL A 146 5.17 -8.70 -15.76
N PHE A 147 5.13 -7.40 -16.15
CA PHE A 147 5.11 -6.98 -17.53
C PHE A 147 5.77 -5.62 -17.70
N THR A 148 6.53 -5.48 -18.77
CA THR A 148 7.09 -4.20 -19.24
C THR A 148 6.67 -4.02 -20.70
N PRO A 149 5.99 -2.91 -21.03
CA PRO A 149 5.57 -2.68 -22.42
C PRO A 149 6.77 -2.40 -23.31
N GLU A 150 6.70 -2.88 -24.56
CA GLU A 150 7.69 -2.50 -25.56
C GLU A 150 7.62 -1.00 -25.87
N ASN A 151 8.76 -0.41 -26.21
CA ASN A 151 8.88 1.01 -26.56
C ASN A 151 8.37 1.99 -25.50
N ASP A 152 8.33 1.55 -24.22
CA ASP A 152 7.85 2.36 -23.10
C ASP A 152 6.44 2.94 -23.32
N VAL A 153 5.58 2.16 -23.97
CA VAL A 153 4.19 2.54 -24.22
C VAL A 153 3.45 2.70 -22.90
N PHE A 154 2.55 3.67 -22.82
CA PHE A 154 1.74 3.91 -21.62
C PHE A 154 0.86 2.71 -21.30
N ILE A 155 0.81 2.33 -20.02
CA ILE A 155 -0.15 1.37 -19.48
C ILE A 155 -1.17 2.17 -18.68
N GLY A 156 -2.42 2.18 -19.12
CA GLY A 156 -3.54 2.78 -18.40
C GLY A 156 -4.42 1.73 -17.75
N GLU A 157 -5.46 2.16 -17.09
CA GLU A 157 -6.54 1.41 -16.45
C GLU A 157 -6.39 -0.11 -16.47
N LEU A 158 -6.32 -0.69 -15.29
CA LEU A 158 -6.17 -2.14 -15.09
C LEU A 158 -7.49 -2.75 -14.66
N ASP A 159 -7.93 -3.80 -15.32
CA ASP A 159 -9.09 -4.59 -14.95
C ASP A 159 -8.71 -6.08 -14.85
N LEU A 160 -8.57 -6.57 -13.62
CA LEU A 160 -8.16 -7.95 -13.35
C LEU A 160 -9.36 -8.89 -13.56
N HIS A 161 -9.14 -9.93 -14.37
CA HIS A 161 -10.12 -10.99 -14.49
C HIS A 161 -10.31 -11.72 -13.15
N TYR A 162 -11.52 -12.18 -12.86
CA TYR A 162 -11.89 -12.77 -11.56
C TYR A 162 -11.09 -14.02 -11.18
N ASP A 163 -10.49 -14.74 -12.14
CA ASP A 163 -9.63 -15.90 -11.88
C ASP A 163 -8.17 -15.52 -11.58
N GLY A 164 -7.81 -14.22 -11.69
CA GLY A 164 -6.46 -13.74 -11.44
C GLY A 164 -5.41 -14.16 -12.46
N ALA A 165 -5.80 -14.82 -13.58
CA ALA A 165 -4.85 -15.33 -14.58
C ALA A 165 -4.52 -14.30 -15.67
N LYS A 166 -5.43 -13.37 -15.93
CA LYS A 166 -5.30 -12.35 -16.98
C LYS A 166 -5.94 -11.05 -16.59
N MET A 167 -5.59 -9.99 -17.31
CA MET A 167 -6.17 -8.67 -17.10
C MET A 167 -6.33 -7.91 -18.40
N LEU A 168 -7.26 -6.98 -18.42
CA LEU A 168 -7.38 -5.97 -19.46
C LEU A 168 -6.62 -4.70 -19.03
N LEU A 169 -6.04 -4.04 -20.01
CA LEU A 169 -5.38 -2.76 -19.80
C LEU A 169 -5.57 -1.85 -21.00
N SER A 170 -5.68 -0.56 -20.75
CA SER A 170 -5.72 0.46 -21.80
C SER A 170 -4.31 0.76 -22.26
N VAL A 171 -4.05 0.61 -23.56
CA VAL A 171 -2.75 0.91 -24.17
C VAL A 171 -2.95 1.72 -25.46
N PRO A 172 -2.15 2.77 -25.68
CA PRO A 172 -2.10 3.42 -26.97
C PRO A 172 -1.15 2.65 -27.90
N ASP A 173 -1.39 2.70 -29.20
CA ASP A 173 -0.38 2.38 -30.18
C ASP A 173 0.62 3.55 -30.35
N LEU A 174 1.70 3.33 -31.11
CA LEU A 174 2.71 4.37 -31.36
C LEU A 174 2.18 5.59 -32.14
N SER A 175 1.00 5.49 -32.75
CA SER A 175 0.30 6.61 -33.38
C SER A 175 -0.61 7.39 -32.43
N GLY A 176 -0.70 6.95 -31.16
CA GLY A 176 -1.54 7.55 -30.15
C GLY A 176 -3.00 7.11 -30.16
N LYS A 177 -3.35 6.06 -30.93
CA LYS A 177 -4.69 5.49 -30.88
C LYS A 177 -4.81 4.53 -29.71
N TRP A 178 -5.81 4.75 -28.91
CA TRP A 178 -6.09 3.93 -27.75
C TRP A 178 -6.78 2.61 -28.12
N GLY A 179 -6.34 1.55 -27.46
CA GLY A 179 -6.91 0.22 -27.54
C GLY A 179 -7.02 -0.43 -26.17
N VAL A 180 -7.60 -1.60 -26.14
CA VAL A 180 -7.65 -2.46 -24.96
C VAL A 180 -6.85 -3.72 -25.29
N GLY A 181 -5.86 -4.03 -24.46
CA GLY A 181 -5.08 -5.23 -24.57
C GLY A 181 -5.44 -6.23 -23.48
N GLU A 182 -5.40 -7.51 -23.77
CA GLU A 182 -5.47 -8.60 -22.79
C GLU A 182 -4.05 -9.07 -22.47
N LEU A 183 -3.66 -8.94 -21.19
CA LEU A 183 -2.38 -9.42 -20.68
C LEU A 183 -2.58 -10.74 -19.95
N ASP A 184 -1.87 -11.77 -20.39
CA ASP A 184 -1.73 -13.02 -19.66
C ASP A 184 -0.67 -12.84 -18.57
N LEU A 185 -1.05 -13.02 -17.30
CA LEU A 185 -0.19 -12.72 -16.16
C LEU A 185 0.89 -13.77 -15.88
N GLU A 186 0.73 -14.98 -16.39
CA GLU A 186 1.72 -16.04 -16.24
C GLU A 186 2.84 -15.89 -17.28
N SER A 187 2.46 -15.68 -18.54
CA SER A 187 3.42 -15.56 -19.65
C SER A 187 3.93 -14.14 -19.88
N GLY A 188 3.26 -13.11 -19.35
CA GLY A 188 3.54 -11.71 -19.64
C GLY A 188 3.22 -11.32 -21.10
N THR A 189 2.37 -12.08 -21.79
CA THR A 189 2.03 -11.83 -23.20
C THR A 189 0.83 -10.91 -23.31
N LEU A 190 1.01 -9.80 -24.01
CA LEU A 190 -0.05 -8.83 -24.35
C LEU A 190 -0.59 -9.14 -25.76
N ARG A 191 -1.92 -9.13 -25.92
CA ARG A 191 -2.63 -9.36 -27.20
C ARG A 191 -3.58 -8.23 -27.50
#